data_79d14efabc0a4d7ccf7ce9ac8cd8bd3e
#
_entry.id   79d14efabc0a4d7ccf7ce9ac8cd8bd3e
#
_cell.length_a   1.000
_cell.length_b   1.000
_cell.length_c   1.000
_cell.angle_alpha   90.00
_cell.angle_beta   90.00
_cell.angle_gamma   90.00
#
_symmetry.space_group_name_H-M   'P 1'
#
loop_
_entity.id
_entity.type
_entity.pdbx_description
1 polymer ?
#
loop_
_entity_poly.entity_id
_entity_poly.type
_entity_poly.pdbx_seq_one_letter_code
_entity_poly.pdbx_strand_id
1 'polypeptide(L)'
;MNANLIKRMLCGALALSLVLAPSMSTLATTGAGSVSGNTVVAEATTGEVQETATAATVAYTTTSNAAGIASQVGGVYILRRGIGVAITTPASTIAANYGLAAGERVFIKAMDMDIRKSNLAYQCMTNTAAAYGATIVGTINLELGKMSGGRYSLLEAGAEVPVTFSVPRAAQGQRIGVIRVQEGGVVTLFEDMDTNPATVSFNITGGAAAYAIIAY
;
A
#
# COMPACT_ATOMS: atom_id res chain seq x y z
N MET A 1 -2.59 2.15 -34.68
CA MET A 1 -1.41 1.77 -33.86
C MET A 1 -1.09 2.96 -32.98
N ASN A 2 -1.64 2.98 -31.76
CA ASN A 2 -1.39 4.06 -30.81
C ASN A 2 -0.37 3.54 -29.79
N ALA A 3 0.87 4.01 -29.94
CA ALA A 3 1.93 3.72 -28.99
C ALA A 3 1.69 4.55 -27.73
N ASN A 4 1.23 3.90 -26.66
CA ASN A 4 1.15 4.52 -25.33
C ASN A 4 2.57 4.82 -24.86
N LEU A 5 2.95 6.09 -24.92
CA LEU A 5 4.25 6.57 -24.50
C LEU A 5 4.28 6.61 -22.97
N ILE A 6 4.74 5.52 -22.38
CA ILE A 6 5.01 5.46 -20.93
C ILE A 6 6.22 6.34 -20.65
N LYS A 7 6.00 7.58 -20.19
CA LYS A 7 7.07 8.46 -19.75
C LYS A 7 7.54 8.02 -18.36
N ARG A 8 8.65 7.28 -18.34
CA ARG A 8 9.38 6.95 -17.11
C ARG A 8 10.24 8.15 -16.73
N MET A 9 9.90 8.88 -15.69
CA MET A 9 10.78 9.88 -15.09
C MET A 9 11.50 9.26 -13.89
N LEU A 10 12.83 9.27 -13.96
CA LEU A 10 13.69 8.93 -12.83
C LEU A 10 13.74 10.17 -11.94
N CYS A 11 13.18 10.10 -10.72
CA CYS A 11 13.37 11.14 -9.72
C CYS A 11 14.84 11.09 -9.30
N GLY A 12 15.63 12.07 -9.76
CA GLY A 12 17.07 12.16 -9.45
C GLY A 12 17.27 12.29 -7.94
N ALA A 13 17.69 11.19 -7.31
CA ALA A 13 18.13 11.21 -5.93
C ALA A 13 19.46 11.96 -5.86
N LEU A 14 19.45 13.16 -5.29
CA LEU A 14 20.67 13.76 -4.75
C LEU A 14 21.06 12.91 -3.54
N ALA A 15 21.93 11.95 -3.74
CA ALA A 15 22.54 11.16 -2.69
C ALA A 15 23.51 12.03 -1.92
N LEU A 16 23.01 12.68 -0.85
CA LEU A 16 23.88 13.21 0.19
C LEU A 16 24.25 12.01 1.09
N SER A 17 25.40 11.41 0.81
CA SER A 17 25.99 10.36 1.63
C SER A 17 26.46 10.93 2.97
N LEU A 18 25.59 10.87 3.98
CA LEU A 18 26.00 11.11 5.38
C LEU A 18 26.47 9.77 5.93
N VAL A 19 27.77 9.58 5.99
CA VAL A 19 28.42 8.46 6.70
C VAL A 19 28.25 8.69 8.20
N LEU A 20 27.29 8.01 8.83
CA LEU A 20 27.22 7.88 10.28
C LEU A 20 27.90 6.57 10.67
N ALA A 21 29.09 6.69 11.23
CA ALA A 21 29.78 5.58 11.89
C ALA A 21 29.01 5.14 13.14
N PRO A 22 28.83 3.83 13.39
CA PRO A 22 28.27 3.34 14.64
C PRO A 22 29.32 3.43 15.75
N SER A 23 29.09 4.29 16.73
CA SER A 23 29.83 4.26 18.00
C SER A 23 29.34 3.08 18.84
N MET A 24 30.15 2.04 18.90
CA MET A 24 30.00 0.95 19.88
C MET A 24 30.37 1.46 21.27
N SER A 25 29.38 1.57 22.14
CA SER A 25 29.60 1.75 23.58
C SER A 25 29.63 0.39 24.23
N THR A 26 30.84 -0.12 24.50
CA THR A 26 31.05 -1.26 25.40
C THR A 26 30.87 -0.79 26.83
N LEU A 27 29.83 -1.26 27.50
CA LEU A 27 29.69 -1.14 28.95
C LEU A 27 30.28 -2.39 29.59
N ALA A 28 31.48 -2.25 30.17
CA ALA A 28 32.06 -3.25 31.06
C ALA A 28 31.42 -3.08 32.44
N THR A 29 30.77 -4.13 32.94
CA THR A 29 30.32 -4.19 34.33
C THR A 29 31.19 -5.17 35.09
N THR A 30 32.11 -4.65 35.86
CA THR A 30 32.75 -5.37 36.98
C THR A 30 32.14 -4.86 38.27
N GLY A 31 31.75 -5.77 39.18
CA GLY A 31 31.33 -5.39 40.51
C GLY A 31 30.64 -6.54 41.25
N ALA A 32 31.44 -7.42 41.84
CA ALA A 32 31.00 -8.36 42.83
C ALA A 32 30.66 -7.64 44.14
N GLY A 33 29.52 -7.96 44.75
CA GLY A 33 29.15 -7.52 46.08
C GLY A 33 28.12 -8.46 46.68
N SER A 34 28.60 -9.40 47.47
CA SER A 34 27.82 -10.28 48.33
C SER A 34 27.30 -9.51 49.55
N VAL A 35 26.00 -9.54 49.84
CA VAL A 35 25.45 -9.35 51.20
C VAL A 35 24.24 -10.26 51.38
N SER A 36 24.41 -11.06 52.44
CA SER A 36 23.50 -12.03 53.06
C SER A 36 22.26 -11.33 53.70
N GLY A 37 21.15 -12.05 53.69
CA GLY A 37 20.17 -12.02 54.77
C GLY A 37 18.85 -11.31 54.48
N ASN A 38 17.81 -11.97 54.22
CA ASN A 38 16.67 -12.21 55.13
C ASN A 38 15.48 -12.80 54.37
N THR A 39 15.10 -13.98 54.82
CA THR A 39 13.92 -14.71 54.36
C THR A 39 12.67 -14.01 54.86
N VAL A 40 11.84 -13.51 53.97
CA VAL A 40 10.43 -13.24 54.25
C VAL A 40 9.62 -13.93 53.16
N VAL A 41 8.96 -15.02 53.57
CA VAL A 41 7.97 -15.72 52.76
C VAL A 41 6.72 -14.82 52.69
N ALA A 42 6.46 -14.22 51.54
CA ALA A 42 5.17 -13.66 51.25
C ALA A 42 4.54 -14.50 50.17
N GLU A 43 3.51 -15.24 50.48
CA GLU A 43 2.59 -15.84 49.51
C GLU A 43 2.02 -14.75 48.65
N ALA A 44 2.49 -14.65 47.44
CA ALA A 44 1.85 -13.83 46.42
C ALA A 44 0.89 -14.71 45.62
N THR A 45 -0.39 -14.54 45.96
CA THR A 45 -1.51 -14.99 45.15
C THR A 45 -1.33 -14.48 43.73
N THR A 46 -1.09 -15.38 42.81
CA THR A 46 -1.06 -15.13 41.37
C THR A 46 -2.47 -14.81 40.93
N GLY A 47 -2.83 -13.54 40.96
CA GLY A 47 -3.95 -13.01 40.21
C GLY A 47 -3.49 -12.87 38.77
N GLU A 48 -3.86 -13.82 37.94
CA GLU A 48 -3.78 -13.70 36.49
C GLU A 48 -4.68 -12.54 36.04
N VAL A 49 -4.08 -11.37 35.84
CA VAL A 49 -4.74 -10.28 35.14
C VAL A 49 -4.70 -10.67 33.67
N GLN A 50 -5.73 -11.35 33.24
CA GLN A 50 -6.01 -11.60 31.85
C GLN A 50 -6.38 -10.26 31.23
N GLU A 51 -5.37 -9.55 30.73
CA GLU A 51 -5.54 -8.37 29.91
C GLU A 51 -6.22 -8.81 28.63
N THR A 52 -7.54 -8.79 28.61
CA THR A 52 -8.36 -8.90 27.41
C THR A 52 -8.07 -7.65 26.58
N ALA A 53 -6.97 -7.72 25.82
CA ALA A 53 -6.78 -6.82 24.70
C ALA A 53 -7.97 -7.03 23.76
N THR A 54 -8.97 -6.18 23.87
CA THR A 54 -10.04 -6.08 22.90
C THR A 54 -9.40 -5.65 21.60
N ALA A 55 -8.95 -6.62 20.81
CA ALA A 55 -8.52 -6.38 19.45
C ALA A 55 -9.69 -5.70 18.75
N ALA A 56 -9.55 -4.41 18.48
CA ALA A 56 -10.50 -3.70 17.66
C ALA A 56 -10.63 -4.49 16.36
N THR A 57 -11.77 -5.15 16.20
CA THR A 57 -12.08 -5.93 15.00
C THR A 57 -12.12 -4.94 13.85
N VAL A 58 -11.00 -4.82 13.12
CA VAL A 58 -10.95 -4.04 11.90
C VAL A 58 -11.87 -4.78 10.94
N ALA A 59 -13.01 -4.17 10.59
CA ALA A 59 -13.93 -4.73 9.63
C ALA A 59 -13.24 -4.81 8.28
N TYR A 60 -12.79 -5.99 7.90
CA TYR A 60 -12.21 -6.26 6.59
C TYR A 60 -13.36 -6.43 5.60
N THR A 61 -13.45 -5.54 4.61
CA THR A 61 -14.35 -5.74 3.48
C THR A 61 -13.65 -6.68 2.51
N THR A 62 -14.26 -7.82 2.19
CA THR A 62 -13.70 -8.81 1.25
C THR A 62 -13.91 -8.42 -0.21
N THR A 63 -14.76 -7.45 -0.46
CA THR A 63 -15.09 -6.91 -1.78
C THR A 63 -15.12 -5.39 -1.70
N SER A 64 -14.78 -4.71 -2.80
CA SER A 64 -14.88 -3.26 -2.94
C SER A 64 -15.54 -2.91 -4.26
N ASN A 65 -16.02 -1.68 -4.35
CA ASN A 65 -16.50 -1.15 -5.61
C ASN A 65 -15.94 0.26 -5.82
N ALA A 66 -15.74 0.62 -7.07
CA ALA A 66 -15.39 1.96 -7.51
C ALA A 66 -16.60 2.57 -8.24
N ALA A 67 -17.27 3.53 -7.62
CA ALA A 67 -18.44 4.21 -8.19
C ALA A 67 -19.52 3.24 -8.76
N GLY A 68 -19.80 2.15 -8.02
CA GLY A 68 -20.78 1.13 -8.42
C GLY A 68 -20.18 -0.05 -9.19
N ILE A 69 -18.92 -0.01 -9.60
CA ILE A 69 -18.22 -1.10 -10.28
C ILE A 69 -17.65 -2.05 -9.22
N ALA A 70 -18.17 -3.27 -9.13
CA ALA A 70 -17.72 -4.26 -8.15
C ALA A 70 -16.40 -4.91 -8.56
N SER A 71 -15.50 -5.10 -7.60
CA SER A 71 -14.26 -5.85 -7.81
C SER A 71 -14.52 -7.36 -7.91
N GLN A 72 -13.90 -8.00 -8.91
CA GLN A 72 -13.90 -9.46 -9.10
C GLN A 72 -12.75 -10.16 -8.33
N VAL A 73 -11.88 -9.39 -7.70
CA VAL A 73 -10.76 -9.90 -6.90
C VAL A 73 -11.06 -9.70 -5.43
N GLY A 74 -11.04 -10.81 -4.69
CA GLY A 74 -11.18 -10.77 -3.23
C GLY A 74 -9.93 -10.21 -2.55
N GLY A 75 -10.12 -9.52 -1.42
CA GLY A 75 -9.00 -8.90 -0.75
C GLY A 75 -9.35 -8.24 0.58
N VAL A 76 -8.44 -7.45 1.08
CA VAL A 76 -8.63 -6.56 2.22
C VAL A 76 -8.69 -5.13 1.71
N TYR A 77 -9.81 -4.47 1.97
CA TYR A 77 -10.05 -3.10 1.57
C TYR A 77 -10.32 -2.24 2.82
N ILE A 78 -9.36 -1.37 3.15
CA ILE A 78 -9.45 -0.45 4.29
C ILE A 78 -9.42 0.98 3.73
N LEU A 79 -10.51 1.36 3.07
CA LEU A 79 -10.65 2.61 2.34
C LEU A 79 -11.71 3.48 3.04
N ARG A 80 -11.26 4.35 3.92
CA ARG A 80 -12.13 5.22 4.75
C ARG A 80 -12.35 6.60 4.13
N ARG A 81 -11.52 6.98 3.15
CA ARG A 81 -11.54 8.32 2.52
C ARG A 81 -12.38 8.39 1.25
N GLY A 82 -13.22 7.39 1.00
CA GLY A 82 -14.18 7.41 -0.08
C GLY A 82 -13.63 7.06 -1.47
N ILE A 83 -12.36 6.65 -1.58
CA ILE A 83 -11.82 6.13 -2.83
C ILE A 83 -12.14 4.64 -2.90
N GLY A 84 -13.04 4.25 -3.81
CA GLY A 84 -13.28 2.84 -4.11
C GLY A 84 -12.22 2.28 -5.06
N VAL A 85 -11.98 0.98 -4.98
CA VAL A 85 -11.06 0.24 -5.86
C VAL A 85 -11.79 -0.96 -6.44
N ALA A 86 -11.71 -1.16 -7.75
CA ALA A 86 -12.27 -2.33 -8.41
C ALA A 86 -11.28 -2.90 -9.43
N ILE A 87 -11.19 -4.22 -9.48
CA ILE A 87 -10.56 -4.98 -10.56
C ILE A 87 -11.66 -5.79 -11.22
N THR A 88 -12.00 -5.46 -12.46
CA THR A 88 -13.08 -6.11 -13.21
C THR A 88 -12.66 -7.40 -13.91
N THR A 89 -11.35 -7.59 -14.09
CA THR A 89 -10.80 -8.83 -14.62
C THR A 89 -11.05 -9.96 -13.62
N PRO A 90 -11.62 -11.10 -14.05
CA PRO A 90 -11.84 -12.26 -13.19
C PRO A 90 -10.54 -12.71 -12.51
N ALA A 91 -10.60 -13.05 -11.23
CA ALA A 91 -9.45 -13.52 -10.48
C ALA A 91 -8.79 -14.77 -11.10
N SER A 92 -9.57 -15.65 -11.73
CA SER A 92 -9.06 -16.83 -12.45
C SER A 92 -8.22 -16.45 -13.67
N THR A 93 -8.62 -15.41 -14.40
CA THR A 93 -7.87 -14.91 -15.56
C THR A 93 -6.54 -14.32 -15.11
N ILE A 94 -6.55 -13.51 -14.04
CA ILE A 94 -5.32 -12.95 -13.47
C ILE A 94 -4.42 -14.08 -12.96
N ALA A 95 -4.97 -15.09 -12.27
CA ALA A 95 -4.23 -16.25 -11.78
C ALA A 95 -3.54 -17.00 -12.93
N ALA A 96 -4.23 -17.20 -14.05
CA ALA A 96 -3.68 -17.84 -15.23
C ALA A 96 -2.53 -17.00 -15.85
N ASN A 97 -2.72 -15.69 -15.97
CA ASN A 97 -1.70 -14.77 -16.52
C ASN A 97 -0.42 -14.71 -15.66
N TYR A 98 -0.55 -14.95 -14.35
CA TYR A 98 0.58 -15.01 -13.42
C TYR A 98 1.10 -16.42 -13.18
N GLY A 99 0.53 -17.44 -13.84
CA GLY A 99 0.95 -18.84 -13.69
C GLY A 99 0.78 -19.38 -12.27
N LEU A 100 -0.29 -18.95 -11.55
CA LEU A 100 -0.51 -19.40 -10.17
C LEU A 100 -0.81 -20.89 -10.11
N ALA A 101 -0.23 -21.56 -9.11
CA ALA A 101 -0.44 -22.99 -8.88
C ALA A 101 -1.85 -23.31 -8.34
N ALA A 102 -2.24 -24.56 -8.44
CA ALA A 102 -3.50 -25.03 -7.84
C ALA A 102 -3.53 -24.74 -6.33
N GLY A 103 -4.62 -24.16 -5.84
CA GLY A 103 -4.77 -23.73 -4.44
C GLY A 103 -4.24 -22.31 -4.14
N GLU A 104 -3.53 -21.67 -5.06
CA GLU A 104 -3.21 -20.26 -4.98
C GLU A 104 -4.32 -19.40 -5.56
N ARG A 105 -4.56 -18.24 -4.98
CA ARG A 105 -5.58 -17.30 -5.48
C ARG A 105 -5.02 -15.87 -5.47
N VAL A 106 -5.39 -15.10 -6.44
CA VAL A 106 -5.11 -13.66 -6.49
C VAL A 106 -5.76 -12.97 -5.29
N PHE A 107 -5.05 -12.06 -4.70
CA PHE A 107 -5.49 -11.33 -3.52
C PHE A 107 -4.99 -9.90 -3.56
N ILE A 108 -5.87 -8.95 -3.25
CA ILE A 108 -5.53 -7.53 -3.21
C ILE A 108 -5.56 -7.01 -1.77
N LYS A 109 -4.66 -6.06 -1.49
CA LYS A 109 -4.78 -5.20 -0.32
C LYS A 109 -4.83 -3.77 -0.80
N ALA A 110 -5.89 -3.06 -0.44
CA ALA A 110 -6.05 -1.65 -0.74
C ALA A 110 -6.37 -0.90 0.56
N MET A 111 -5.60 0.12 0.86
CA MET A 111 -5.76 0.90 2.09
C MET A 111 -5.45 2.37 1.86
N ASP A 112 -6.10 3.23 2.64
CA ASP A 112 -5.76 4.64 2.64
C ASP A 112 -4.28 4.84 2.94
N MET A 113 -3.63 5.72 2.19
CA MET A 113 -2.25 6.05 2.43
C MET A 113 -2.11 6.89 3.71
N ASP A 114 -1.26 6.44 4.63
CA ASP A 114 -0.83 7.23 5.77
C ASP A 114 0.38 8.09 5.36
N ILE A 115 0.14 9.38 5.13
CA ILE A 115 1.15 10.33 4.66
C ILE A 115 2.35 10.41 5.62
N ARG A 116 2.13 10.23 6.93
CA ARG A 116 3.21 10.28 7.92
C ARG A 116 4.17 9.11 7.78
N LYS A 117 3.62 7.91 7.49
CA LYS A 117 4.40 6.69 7.29
C LYS A 117 5.01 6.60 5.89
N SER A 118 4.36 7.19 4.90
CA SER A 118 4.74 7.14 3.48
C SER A 118 5.19 8.52 2.96
N ASN A 119 5.86 9.32 3.80
CA ASN A 119 6.20 10.71 3.51
C ASN A 119 7.02 10.86 2.22
N LEU A 120 8.02 10.01 1.98
CA LEU A 120 8.84 10.06 0.77
C LEU A 120 8.01 9.81 -0.50
N ALA A 121 7.14 8.80 -0.48
CA ALA A 121 6.25 8.52 -1.60
C ALA A 121 5.31 9.71 -1.84
N TYR A 122 4.75 10.30 -0.79
CA TYR A 122 3.89 11.47 -0.90
C TYR A 122 4.62 12.69 -1.47
N GLN A 123 5.87 12.94 -1.08
CA GLN A 123 6.69 14.00 -1.66
C GLN A 123 6.95 13.77 -3.16
N CYS A 124 7.28 12.53 -3.56
CA CYS A 124 7.41 12.19 -4.99
C CYS A 124 6.11 12.48 -5.75
N MET A 125 4.97 12.11 -5.20
CA MET A 125 3.65 12.38 -5.81
C MET A 125 3.39 13.88 -5.92
N THR A 126 3.64 14.65 -4.85
CA THR A 126 3.41 16.10 -4.82
C THR A 126 4.28 16.81 -5.83
N ASN A 127 5.56 16.48 -5.89
CA ASN A 127 6.50 17.08 -6.84
C ASN A 127 6.11 16.74 -8.29
N THR A 128 5.68 15.50 -8.53
CA THR A 128 5.22 15.09 -9.86
C THR A 128 3.93 15.80 -10.24
N ALA A 129 2.93 15.85 -9.35
CA ALA A 129 1.69 16.56 -9.60
C ALA A 129 1.94 18.04 -9.93
N ALA A 130 2.79 18.72 -9.14
CA ALA A 130 3.16 20.11 -9.36
C ALA A 130 3.82 20.33 -10.73
N ALA A 131 4.71 19.42 -11.16
CA ALA A 131 5.38 19.50 -12.46
C ALA A 131 4.39 19.40 -13.65
N TYR A 132 3.22 18.82 -13.43
CA TYR A 132 2.15 18.73 -14.44
C TYR A 132 1.03 19.74 -14.21
N GLY A 133 1.18 20.68 -13.26
CA GLY A 133 0.13 21.65 -12.93
C GLY A 133 -1.12 21.02 -12.33
N ALA A 134 -1.01 19.81 -11.76
CA ALA A 134 -2.12 19.04 -11.24
C ALA A 134 -2.18 19.09 -9.71
N THR A 135 -3.34 18.78 -9.15
CA THR A 135 -3.58 18.71 -7.71
C THR A 135 -3.89 17.27 -7.30
N ILE A 136 -3.32 16.80 -6.18
CA ILE A 136 -3.65 15.49 -5.62
C ILE A 136 -5.04 15.57 -4.97
N VAL A 137 -5.96 14.72 -5.42
CA VAL A 137 -7.33 14.64 -4.90
C VAL A 137 -7.60 13.39 -4.09
N GLY A 138 -6.69 12.43 -4.09
CA GLY A 138 -6.78 11.23 -3.27
C GLY A 138 -5.53 10.38 -3.33
N THR A 139 -5.27 9.60 -2.27
CA THR A 139 -4.08 8.72 -2.19
C THR A 139 -4.43 7.38 -1.56
N ILE A 140 -3.90 6.30 -2.11
CA ILE A 140 -4.06 4.93 -1.60
C ILE A 140 -2.76 4.14 -1.75
N ASN A 141 -2.58 3.15 -0.86
CA ASN A 141 -1.62 2.07 -1.04
C ASN A 141 -2.36 0.86 -1.59
N LEU A 142 -1.79 0.22 -2.60
CA LEU A 142 -2.36 -0.96 -3.23
C LEU A 142 -1.27 -2.02 -3.41
N GLU A 143 -1.60 -3.24 -3.02
CA GLU A 143 -0.76 -4.42 -3.18
C GLU A 143 -1.54 -5.46 -3.97
N LEU A 144 -0.99 -5.92 -5.09
CA LEU A 144 -1.49 -7.06 -5.82
C LEU A 144 -0.59 -8.27 -5.51
N GLY A 145 -1.19 -9.26 -4.88
CA GLY A 145 -0.49 -10.43 -4.39
C GLY A 145 -1.29 -11.71 -4.58
N LYS A 146 -0.86 -12.76 -3.89
CA LYS A 146 -1.53 -14.06 -3.85
C LYS A 146 -1.66 -14.59 -2.43
N MET A 147 -2.67 -15.40 -2.23
CA MET A 147 -2.86 -16.21 -1.01
C MET A 147 -2.56 -17.66 -1.35
N SER A 148 -1.71 -18.29 -0.55
CA SER A 148 -1.36 -19.72 -0.64
C SER A 148 -1.32 -20.30 0.77
N GLY A 149 -2.14 -21.32 1.07
CA GLY A 149 -2.18 -21.93 2.39
C GLY A 149 -2.45 -20.93 3.54
N GLY A 150 -3.27 -19.91 3.33
CA GLY A 150 -3.57 -18.87 4.31
C GLY A 150 -2.48 -17.79 4.45
N ARG A 151 -1.39 -17.88 3.70
CA ARG A 151 -0.30 -16.89 3.71
C ARG A 151 -0.40 -15.96 2.50
N TYR A 152 -0.19 -14.69 2.74
CA TYR A 152 -0.11 -13.67 1.70
C TYR A 152 1.34 -13.46 1.24
N SER A 153 1.53 -13.31 -0.06
CA SER A 153 2.77 -12.83 -0.67
C SER A 153 2.45 -11.91 -1.84
N LEU A 154 3.35 -10.98 -2.14
CA LEU A 154 3.23 -10.12 -3.31
C LEU A 154 3.42 -10.98 -4.58
N LEU A 155 2.69 -10.63 -5.64
CA LEU A 155 3.03 -11.08 -7.00
C LEU A 155 4.22 -10.25 -7.50
N GLU A 156 5.09 -10.88 -8.26
CA GLU A 156 6.14 -10.16 -8.98
C GLU A 156 5.54 -9.32 -10.11
N ALA A 157 6.30 -8.34 -10.59
CA ALA A 157 5.89 -7.58 -11.75
C ALA A 157 5.74 -8.53 -12.96
N GLY A 158 4.60 -8.44 -13.65
CA GLY A 158 4.26 -9.37 -14.73
C GLY A 158 3.14 -8.81 -15.59
N ALA A 159 2.12 -9.61 -15.85
CA ALA A 159 0.98 -9.24 -16.66
C ALA A 159 0.28 -7.98 -16.12
N GLU A 160 -0.15 -7.12 -17.03
CA GLU A 160 -0.94 -5.94 -16.69
C GLU A 160 -2.37 -6.34 -16.31
N VAL A 161 -2.89 -5.69 -15.27
CA VAL A 161 -4.23 -5.89 -14.73
C VAL A 161 -4.94 -4.54 -14.69
N PRO A 162 -6.05 -4.35 -15.41
CA PRO A 162 -6.84 -3.14 -15.33
C PRO A 162 -7.42 -2.96 -13.92
N VAL A 163 -7.24 -1.78 -13.38
CA VAL A 163 -7.81 -1.36 -12.10
C VAL A 163 -8.56 -0.06 -12.27
N THR A 164 -9.66 0.09 -11.57
CA THR A 164 -10.50 1.28 -11.57
C THR A 164 -10.55 1.86 -10.16
N PHE A 165 -10.29 3.15 -10.02
CA PHE A 165 -10.48 3.90 -8.78
C PHE A 165 -11.67 4.84 -8.91
N SER A 166 -12.42 5.05 -7.83
CA SER A 166 -13.43 6.11 -7.83
C SER A 166 -12.76 7.49 -7.68
N VAL A 167 -13.23 8.45 -8.46
CA VAL A 167 -12.81 9.85 -8.40
C VAL A 167 -13.65 10.60 -7.37
N PRO A 168 -13.03 11.33 -6.41
CA PRO A 168 -13.76 12.16 -5.46
C PRO A 168 -14.68 13.15 -6.17
N ARG A 169 -15.90 13.35 -5.63
CA ARG A 169 -16.93 14.20 -6.28
C ARG A 169 -16.43 15.59 -6.66
N ALA A 170 -15.57 16.18 -5.85
CA ALA A 170 -15.02 17.52 -6.11
C ALA A 170 -14.11 17.59 -7.36
N ALA A 171 -13.61 16.45 -7.83
CA ALA A 171 -12.72 16.36 -9.00
C ALA A 171 -13.41 15.75 -10.22
N GLN A 172 -14.66 15.30 -10.11
CA GLN A 172 -15.40 14.75 -11.24
C GLN A 172 -15.62 15.79 -12.34
N GLY A 173 -15.40 15.40 -13.59
CA GLY A 173 -15.49 16.28 -14.75
C GLY A 173 -14.20 17.07 -15.04
N GLN A 174 -13.17 16.97 -14.21
CA GLN A 174 -11.83 17.44 -14.52
C GLN A 174 -11.06 16.36 -15.30
N ARG A 175 -9.97 16.77 -15.95
CA ARG A 175 -9.02 15.80 -16.50
C ARG A 175 -8.33 15.08 -15.34
N ILE A 176 -8.40 13.76 -15.31
CA ILE A 176 -7.87 12.93 -14.22
C ILE A 176 -6.68 12.12 -14.74
N GLY A 177 -5.72 11.89 -13.85
CA GLY A 177 -4.62 10.97 -14.05
C GLY A 177 -4.25 10.28 -12.74
N VAL A 178 -3.32 9.34 -12.79
CA VAL A 178 -2.85 8.63 -11.61
C VAL A 178 -1.33 8.60 -11.59
N ILE A 179 -0.75 9.00 -10.46
CA ILE A 179 0.68 8.86 -10.19
C ILE A 179 0.87 7.59 -9.36
N ARG A 180 1.75 6.70 -9.80
CA ARG A 180 2.22 5.54 -9.05
C ARG A 180 3.64 5.79 -8.56
N VAL A 181 3.90 5.50 -7.29
CA VAL A 181 5.25 5.46 -6.71
C VAL A 181 5.51 4.05 -6.19
N GLN A 182 6.50 3.40 -6.76
CA GLN A 182 6.96 2.06 -6.37
C GLN A 182 8.16 2.15 -5.44
N GLU A 183 8.56 1.02 -4.88
CA GLU A 183 9.79 0.87 -4.13
C GLU A 183 10.99 1.43 -4.92
N GLY A 184 11.93 2.05 -4.23
CA GLY A 184 13.04 2.76 -4.87
C GLY A 184 12.68 4.14 -5.43
N GLY A 185 11.45 4.64 -5.23
CA GLY A 185 11.02 5.97 -5.68
C GLY A 185 10.75 6.06 -7.19
N VAL A 186 10.53 4.94 -7.86
CA VAL A 186 10.17 4.92 -9.28
C VAL A 186 8.76 5.47 -9.46
N VAL A 187 8.65 6.57 -10.22
CA VAL A 187 7.39 7.25 -10.48
C VAL A 187 6.89 6.94 -11.88
N THR A 188 5.60 6.63 -11.99
CA THR A 188 4.90 6.45 -13.28
C THR A 188 3.63 7.28 -13.26
N LEU A 189 3.38 8.00 -14.35
CA LEU A 189 2.12 8.70 -14.59
C LEU A 189 1.26 7.90 -15.55
N PHE A 190 0.00 7.68 -15.19
CA PHE A 190 -1.02 7.04 -16.01
C PHE A 190 -2.06 8.08 -16.41
N GLU A 191 -2.46 8.03 -17.66
CA GLU A 191 -3.66 8.72 -18.13
C GLU A 191 -4.88 7.84 -17.89
N ASP A 192 -6.03 8.46 -17.77
CA ASP A 192 -7.31 7.76 -17.65
C ASP A 192 -7.61 6.98 -18.93
N MET A 193 -7.97 5.73 -18.79
CA MET A 193 -8.32 4.82 -19.89
C MET A 193 -9.84 4.70 -20.08
N ASP A 194 -10.66 5.27 -19.19
CA ASP A 194 -12.11 5.25 -19.31
C ASP A 194 -12.68 6.66 -19.59
N THR A 195 -13.98 6.73 -19.78
CA THR A 195 -14.70 7.98 -20.07
C THR A 195 -15.68 8.35 -18.97
N ASN A 196 -15.76 7.56 -17.91
CA ASN A 196 -16.69 7.81 -16.80
C ASN A 196 -16.08 8.85 -15.84
N PRO A 197 -16.69 10.04 -15.71
CA PRO A 197 -16.12 11.11 -14.88
C PRO A 197 -16.06 10.76 -13.38
N ALA A 198 -16.72 9.70 -12.95
CA ALA A 198 -16.72 9.24 -11.57
C ALA A 198 -15.61 8.21 -11.25
N THR A 199 -14.86 7.79 -12.27
CA THR A 199 -13.80 6.77 -12.16
C THR A 199 -12.55 7.19 -12.90
N VAL A 200 -11.43 6.54 -12.60
CA VAL A 200 -10.19 6.55 -13.37
C VAL A 200 -9.70 5.11 -13.49
N SER A 201 -9.46 4.68 -14.71
CA SER A 201 -8.99 3.32 -15.02
C SER A 201 -7.59 3.33 -15.62
N PHE A 202 -6.74 2.41 -15.17
CA PHE A 202 -5.36 2.27 -15.64
C PHE A 202 -4.85 0.85 -15.36
N ASN A 203 -3.68 0.51 -15.89
CA ASN A 203 -3.10 -0.82 -15.71
C ASN A 203 -2.09 -0.82 -14.55
N ILE A 204 -2.18 -1.85 -13.70
CA ILE A 204 -1.19 -2.17 -12.68
C ILE A 204 -0.52 -3.50 -12.99
N THR A 205 0.61 -3.78 -12.34
CA THR A 205 1.25 -5.09 -12.31
C THR A 205 1.30 -5.61 -10.88
N GLY A 206 1.72 -6.85 -10.67
CA GLY A 206 1.99 -7.41 -9.34
C GLY A 206 2.94 -6.54 -8.52
N GLY A 207 2.87 -6.68 -7.20
CA GLY A 207 3.68 -5.95 -6.26
C GLY A 207 2.91 -4.92 -5.43
N ALA A 208 3.66 -4.07 -4.73
CA ALA A 208 3.15 -2.99 -3.89
C ALA A 208 3.51 -1.63 -4.46
N ALA A 209 2.57 -0.70 -4.40
CA ALA A 209 2.82 0.69 -4.77
C ALA A 209 1.86 1.65 -4.06
N ALA A 210 2.30 2.90 -3.95
CA ALA A 210 1.46 4.00 -3.54
C ALA A 210 0.93 4.72 -4.79
N TYR A 211 -0.32 5.16 -4.74
CA TYR A 211 -1.01 5.81 -5.85
C TYR A 211 -1.62 7.13 -5.41
N ALA A 212 -1.54 8.14 -6.25
CA ALA A 212 -2.25 9.40 -6.11
C ALA A 212 -3.13 9.64 -7.32
N ILE A 213 -4.42 9.93 -7.09
CA ILE A 213 -5.31 10.46 -8.11
C ILE A 213 -5.03 11.95 -8.21
N ILE A 214 -4.79 12.44 -9.41
CA ILE A 214 -4.53 13.85 -9.69
C ILE A 214 -5.56 14.42 -10.66
N ALA A 215 -5.89 15.69 -10.44
CA ALA A 215 -6.79 16.48 -11.31
C ALA A 215 -6.02 17.68 -11.89
N TYR A 216 -6.25 17.95 -13.18
CA TYR A 216 -5.61 19.03 -13.96
C TYR A 216 -6.54 20.21 -14.11
#